data_6980eb2c2feafc0cc8c697e5d081cdb0
#
_entry.id   6980eb2c2feafc0cc8c697e5d081cdb0
#
_cell.length_a   1.000
_cell.length_b   1.000
_cell.length_c   1.000
_cell.angle_alpha   90.00
_cell.angle_beta   90.00
_cell.angle_gamma   90.00
#
_symmetry.space_group_name_H-M   'P 1'
#
loop_
_entity.id
_entity.type
_entity.pdbx_description
1 polymer ?
#
loop_
_entity_poly.entity_id
_entity_poly.type
_entity_poly.pdbx_seq_one_letter_code
_entity_poly.pdbx_strand_id
1 'polypeptide(L)'
;MLRYPRINVIVFTDTFFAKKKILTSTRGNTCYQVFMTKHNYITAKPMVSRKSGFPKALTAFFKEEGVPPALVVDGAKEQVKGKSLKLCHQVGCEIRELEQGTPYSNRAEHYVGILKEKVLREMKRTKSPRKLWDYCVEWCTKVLSSIAHEHYQLDGMTLKTKLTGQPTDISNLYEFGWYEWVQFRYDNNQFPEPHEHLGRCLGQAEHAGKVMSQWVMNKNGNVLPIQTLRKLRDDELLCKLNIKEREDFDANIQRRRGTSVSPPKEHVSVEVEPVYE
;
A
#
# COMPACT_ATOMS: atom_id res chain seq x y z
N MET A 1 -8.19 -28.15 11.19
CA MET A 1 -8.10 -27.77 9.77
C MET A 1 -8.42 -26.29 9.67
N LEU A 2 -7.49 -25.45 9.23
CA LEU A 2 -7.73 -24.04 9.03
C LEU A 2 -8.70 -23.88 7.85
N ARG A 3 -9.90 -23.36 8.10
CA ARG A 3 -10.90 -23.05 7.07
C ARG A 3 -10.65 -21.63 6.59
N TYR A 4 -10.08 -21.49 5.41
CA TYR A 4 -10.03 -20.21 4.72
C TYR A 4 -11.32 -20.00 3.90
N PRO A 5 -11.80 -18.77 3.74
CA PRO A 5 -12.86 -18.47 2.78
C PRO A 5 -12.40 -18.86 1.38
N ARG A 6 -13.34 -19.09 0.46
CA ARG A 6 -13.05 -19.40 -0.95
C ARG A 6 -13.42 -18.20 -1.82
N ILE A 7 -12.57 -17.93 -2.79
CA ILE A 7 -12.87 -16.99 -3.87
C ILE A 7 -12.96 -17.77 -5.19
N ASN A 8 -13.93 -17.42 -6.03
CA ASN A 8 -14.18 -18.15 -7.28
C ASN A 8 -13.53 -17.47 -8.49
N VAL A 9 -12.30 -17.02 -8.34
CA VAL A 9 -11.53 -16.36 -9.40
C VAL A 9 -10.08 -16.80 -9.38
N ILE A 10 -9.46 -16.91 -10.57
CA ILE A 10 -8.02 -17.16 -10.69
C ILE A 10 -7.27 -15.91 -10.25
N VAL A 11 -6.18 -16.12 -9.51
CA VAL A 11 -5.32 -15.05 -9.01
C VAL A 11 -3.95 -15.16 -9.66
N PHE A 12 -3.47 -14.03 -10.17
CA PHE A 12 -2.12 -13.85 -10.68
C PHE A 12 -1.26 -13.22 -9.60
N THR A 13 0.02 -13.57 -9.56
CA THR A 13 0.89 -13.00 -8.54
C THR A 13 2.27 -12.69 -9.11
N ASP A 14 2.82 -11.57 -8.66
CA ASP A 14 4.17 -11.11 -9.03
C ASP A 14 4.84 -10.41 -7.84
N THR A 15 6.18 -10.38 -7.86
CA THR A 15 6.98 -9.75 -6.82
C THR A 15 7.64 -8.48 -7.35
N PHE A 16 7.38 -7.34 -6.73
CA PHE A 16 8.17 -6.17 -7.03
C PHE A 16 9.13 -5.80 -5.90
N PHE A 17 10.27 -5.24 -6.27
CA PHE A 17 11.35 -4.88 -5.36
C PHE A 17 11.51 -3.35 -5.29
N ALA A 18 11.77 -2.85 -4.08
CA ALA A 18 12.36 -1.51 -3.95
C ALA A 18 13.78 -1.55 -4.54
N LYS A 19 14.06 -0.67 -5.52
CA LYS A 19 15.39 -0.60 -6.15
C LYS A 19 16.46 -0.27 -5.11
N LYS A 20 17.42 -1.24 -4.88
CA LYS A 20 18.62 -1.18 -4.02
C LYS A 20 18.35 -1.35 -2.51
N LYS A 21 19.32 -1.94 -1.82
CA LYS A 21 19.41 -2.11 -0.35
C LYS A 21 19.20 -0.80 0.44
N ILE A 22 19.42 0.36 -0.20
CA ILE A 22 19.25 1.70 0.36
C ILE A 22 17.77 2.05 0.63
N LEU A 23 16.81 1.33 0.03
CA LEU A 23 15.38 1.60 0.13
C LEU A 23 14.61 0.61 1.01
N THR A 24 15.27 -0.05 1.95
CA THR A 24 14.58 -0.78 3.01
C THR A 24 13.63 0.16 3.74
N SER A 25 12.38 -0.25 3.87
CA SER A 25 11.35 0.56 4.55
C SER A 25 11.63 0.70 6.04
N THR A 26 10.85 1.55 6.70
CA THR A 26 10.92 1.69 8.17
C THR A 26 10.55 0.41 8.92
N ARG A 27 9.78 -0.49 8.29
CA ARG A 27 9.41 -1.82 8.82
C ARG A 27 10.39 -2.93 8.41
N GLY A 28 11.48 -2.61 7.70
CA GLY A 28 12.47 -3.57 7.21
C GLY A 28 12.06 -4.27 5.91
N ASN A 29 10.97 -3.87 5.25
CA ASN A 29 10.52 -4.47 4.01
C ASN A 29 11.42 -4.07 2.83
N THR A 30 11.69 -5.01 1.92
CA THR A 30 12.49 -4.80 0.71
C THR A 30 11.70 -5.03 -0.57
N CYS A 31 10.59 -5.75 -0.48
CA CYS A 31 9.74 -6.09 -1.61
C CYS A 31 8.28 -6.31 -1.19
N TYR A 32 7.41 -6.42 -2.19
CA TYR A 32 6.00 -6.75 -2.03
C TYR A 32 5.64 -7.93 -2.92
N GLN A 33 4.79 -8.82 -2.41
CA GLN A 33 4.05 -9.76 -3.22
C GLN A 33 2.70 -9.15 -3.57
N VAL A 34 2.44 -9.01 -4.85
CA VAL A 34 1.18 -8.52 -5.39
C VAL A 34 0.35 -9.72 -5.81
N PHE A 35 -0.92 -9.72 -5.42
CA PHE A 35 -1.93 -10.68 -5.86
C PHE A 35 -3.00 -9.93 -6.61
N MET A 36 -3.35 -10.40 -7.79
CA MET A 36 -4.30 -9.75 -8.68
C MET A 36 -5.29 -10.76 -9.26
N THR A 37 -6.57 -10.42 -9.25
CA THR A 37 -7.60 -11.23 -9.91
C THR A 37 -7.75 -10.85 -11.39
N LYS A 38 -8.42 -11.72 -12.14
CA LYS A 38 -8.78 -11.42 -13.55
C LYS A 38 -9.62 -10.14 -13.72
N HIS A 39 -10.30 -9.69 -12.67
CA HIS A 39 -11.11 -8.46 -12.65
C HIS A 39 -10.35 -7.24 -12.15
N ASN A 40 -9.00 -7.33 -12.05
CA ASN A 40 -8.11 -6.25 -11.65
C ASN A 40 -8.17 -5.88 -10.16
N TYR A 41 -8.89 -6.65 -9.32
CA TYR A 41 -8.73 -6.51 -7.88
C TYR A 41 -7.29 -6.79 -7.50
N ILE A 42 -6.67 -5.89 -6.75
CA ILE A 42 -5.27 -5.95 -6.37
C ILE A 42 -5.11 -5.87 -4.86
N THR A 43 -4.30 -6.75 -4.31
CA THR A 43 -3.82 -6.65 -2.93
C THR A 43 -2.31 -6.88 -2.90
N ALA A 44 -1.62 -6.25 -1.96
CA ALA A 44 -0.17 -6.32 -1.85
C ALA A 44 0.25 -6.64 -0.43
N LYS A 45 1.14 -7.61 -0.27
CA LYS A 45 1.64 -8.05 1.04
C LYS A 45 3.13 -7.74 1.15
N PRO A 46 3.57 -7.04 2.22
CA PRO A 46 4.95 -6.66 2.40
C PRO A 46 5.82 -7.86 2.75
N MET A 47 7.07 -7.83 2.27
CA MET A 47 8.05 -8.87 2.55
C MET A 47 9.42 -8.29 2.84
N VAL A 48 10.08 -8.84 3.86
CA VAL A 48 11.48 -8.53 4.17
C VAL A 48 12.41 -9.15 3.13
N SER A 49 12.07 -10.34 2.64
CA SER A 49 12.79 -11.00 1.53
C SER A 49 11.83 -11.87 0.72
N ARG A 50 12.12 -12.04 -0.57
CA ARG A 50 11.32 -12.89 -1.46
C ARG A 50 11.28 -14.34 -0.99
N LYS A 51 12.43 -14.93 -0.73
CA LYS A 51 12.55 -16.39 -0.42
C LYS A 51 11.78 -16.82 0.82
N SER A 52 11.92 -16.10 1.93
CA SER A 52 11.27 -16.42 3.21
C SER A 52 9.92 -15.74 3.40
N GLY A 53 9.65 -14.67 2.66
CA GLY A 53 8.45 -13.85 2.77
C GLY A 53 7.25 -14.39 2.01
N PHE A 54 7.47 -15.01 0.85
CA PHE A 54 6.37 -15.46 0.00
C PHE A 54 5.38 -16.42 0.70
N PRO A 55 5.80 -17.47 1.44
CA PRO A 55 4.83 -18.32 2.14
C PRO A 55 3.99 -17.56 3.19
N LYS A 56 4.59 -16.54 3.84
CA LYS A 56 3.88 -15.71 4.82
C LYS A 56 2.88 -14.77 4.11
N ALA A 57 3.31 -14.14 3.02
CA ALA A 57 2.45 -13.29 2.19
C ALA A 57 1.26 -14.08 1.61
N LEU A 58 1.49 -15.30 1.15
CA LEU A 58 0.45 -16.20 0.65
C LEU A 58 -0.53 -16.61 1.75
N THR A 59 -0.04 -16.93 2.95
CA THR A 59 -0.89 -17.23 4.10
C THR A 59 -1.75 -16.03 4.50
N ALA A 60 -1.18 -14.83 4.51
CA ALA A 60 -1.93 -13.61 4.80
C ALA A 60 -3.01 -13.36 3.74
N PHE A 61 -2.68 -13.51 2.46
CA PHE A 61 -3.63 -13.41 1.36
C PHE A 61 -4.80 -14.41 1.53
N PHE A 62 -4.53 -15.68 1.81
CA PHE A 62 -5.57 -16.68 2.00
C PHE A 62 -6.48 -16.39 3.21
N LYS A 63 -5.94 -15.80 4.27
CA LYS A 63 -6.72 -15.42 5.45
C LYS A 63 -7.65 -14.24 5.20
N GLU A 64 -7.16 -13.25 4.48
CA GLU A 64 -7.86 -11.97 4.30
C GLU A 64 -8.83 -12.00 3.11
N GLU A 65 -8.38 -12.54 1.98
CA GLU A 65 -9.13 -12.49 0.73
C GLU A 65 -9.81 -13.84 0.40
N GLY A 66 -9.17 -14.92 0.79
CA GLY A 66 -9.64 -16.28 0.51
C GLY A 66 -8.73 -17.06 -0.43
N VAL A 67 -9.03 -18.35 -0.56
CA VAL A 67 -8.27 -19.30 -1.38
C VAL A 67 -8.85 -19.35 -2.79
N PRO A 68 -8.08 -19.00 -3.83
CA PRO A 68 -8.50 -19.12 -5.22
C PRO A 68 -8.47 -20.59 -5.68
N PRO A 69 -9.22 -20.95 -6.75
CA PRO A 69 -9.10 -22.27 -7.38
C PRO A 69 -7.70 -22.49 -7.96
N ALA A 70 -7.09 -21.45 -8.52
CA ALA A 70 -5.73 -21.51 -9.05
C ALA A 70 -4.97 -20.18 -8.79
N LEU A 71 -3.67 -20.33 -8.53
CA LEU A 71 -2.70 -19.28 -8.40
C LEU A 71 -1.71 -19.35 -9.56
N VAL A 72 -1.65 -18.29 -10.37
CA VAL A 72 -0.72 -18.20 -11.50
C VAL A 72 0.54 -17.47 -11.03
N VAL A 73 1.69 -18.10 -11.22
CA VAL A 73 2.99 -17.67 -10.69
C VAL A 73 4.05 -17.58 -11.78
N ASP A 74 5.08 -16.78 -11.57
CA ASP A 74 6.22 -16.59 -12.50
C ASP A 74 7.27 -17.72 -12.43
N GLY A 75 6.92 -18.91 -11.97
CA GLY A 75 7.84 -20.07 -11.93
C GLY A 75 9.03 -19.92 -10.98
N ALA A 76 9.09 -18.89 -10.15
CA ALA A 76 10.16 -18.73 -9.18
C ALA A 76 10.14 -19.87 -8.14
N LYS A 77 11.31 -20.42 -7.82
CA LYS A 77 11.44 -21.61 -6.97
C LYS A 77 10.70 -21.53 -5.64
N GLU A 78 10.70 -20.36 -5.00
CA GLU A 78 9.99 -20.12 -3.74
C GLU A 78 8.45 -20.10 -3.89
N GLN A 79 7.95 -19.91 -5.11
CA GLN A 79 6.52 -19.91 -5.41
C GLN A 79 6.01 -21.32 -5.73
N VAL A 80 6.80 -22.10 -6.47
CA VAL A 80 6.41 -23.41 -7.02
C VAL A 80 6.91 -24.59 -6.20
N LYS A 81 7.75 -24.37 -5.18
CA LYS A 81 8.35 -25.46 -4.37
C LYS A 81 8.24 -25.17 -2.87
N GLY A 82 8.53 -26.22 -2.08
CA GLY A 82 8.69 -26.09 -0.63
C GLY A 82 7.41 -25.78 0.13
N LYS A 83 7.47 -24.79 1.04
CA LYS A 83 6.36 -24.45 1.94
C LYS A 83 5.13 -23.91 1.21
N SER A 84 5.34 -23.14 0.15
CA SER A 84 4.25 -22.54 -0.63
C SER A 84 3.43 -23.59 -1.36
N LEU A 85 4.11 -24.53 -2.03
CA LEU A 85 3.46 -25.66 -2.71
C LEU A 85 2.65 -26.51 -1.72
N LYS A 86 3.27 -26.86 -0.57
CA LYS A 86 2.58 -27.61 0.50
C LYS A 86 1.33 -26.90 0.99
N LEU A 87 1.41 -25.59 1.22
CA LEU A 87 0.27 -24.78 1.65
C LEU A 87 -0.85 -24.81 0.60
N CYS A 88 -0.52 -24.58 -0.66
CA CYS A 88 -1.50 -24.63 -1.75
C CYS A 88 -2.19 -26.00 -1.86
N HIS A 89 -1.44 -27.08 -1.78
CA HIS A 89 -2.00 -28.45 -1.78
C HIS A 89 -2.95 -28.68 -0.59
N GLN A 90 -2.55 -28.25 0.62
CA GLN A 90 -3.36 -28.40 1.84
C GLN A 90 -4.71 -27.68 1.78
N VAL A 91 -4.75 -26.55 1.08
CA VAL A 91 -5.97 -25.76 0.94
C VAL A 91 -6.71 -26.02 -0.38
N GLY A 92 -6.19 -26.89 -1.26
CA GLY A 92 -6.78 -27.20 -2.56
C GLY A 92 -6.74 -26.01 -3.54
N CYS A 93 -5.62 -25.30 -3.59
CA CYS A 93 -5.30 -24.28 -4.57
C CYS A 93 -4.31 -24.85 -5.59
N GLU A 94 -4.66 -24.83 -6.87
CA GLU A 94 -3.76 -25.25 -7.94
C GLU A 94 -2.69 -24.17 -8.20
N ILE A 95 -1.42 -24.59 -8.37
CA ILE A 95 -0.37 -23.67 -8.83
C ILE A 95 -0.17 -23.90 -10.33
N ARG A 96 -0.26 -22.80 -11.09
CA ARG A 96 -0.01 -22.76 -12.53
C ARG A 96 1.18 -21.86 -12.80
N GLU A 97 2.22 -22.44 -13.37
CA GLU A 97 3.40 -21.68 -13.81
C GLU A 97 3.11 -21.01 -15.15
N LEU A 98 3.53 -19.76 -15.28
CA LEU A 98 3.50 -19.05 -16.56
C LEU A 98 4.63 -19.56 -17.45
N GLU A 99 4.29 -19.88 -18.68
CA GLU A 99 5.30 -20.11 -19.72
C GLU A 99 5.93 -18.77 -20.11
N GLN A 100 7.24 -18.76 -20.30
CA GLN A 100 7.95 -17.57 -20.75
C GLN A 100 7.36 -17.05 -22.08
N GLY A 101 7.04 -15.77 -22.14
CA GLY A 101 6.50 -15.11 -23.31
C GLY A 101 4.98 -15.19 -23.47
N THR A 102 4.23 -15.65 -22.47
CA THR A 102 2.76 -15.66 -22.53
C THR A 102 2.13 -14.30 -22.19
N PRO A 103 0.99 -13.94 -22.83
CA PRO A 103 0.31 -12.66 -22.56
C PRO A 103 -0.14 -12.46 -21.11
N TYR A 104 -0.24 -13.52 -20.31
CA TYR A 104 -0.67 -13.45 -18.91
C TYR A 104 0.42 -12.89 -18.00
N SER A 105 1.73 -13.08 -18.31
CA SER A 105 2.82 -12.46 -17.54
C SER A 105 2.78 -10.95 -17.63
N ASN A 106 2.45 -10.41 -18.80
CA ASN A 106 2.33 -8.97 -19.05
C ASN A 106 1.22 -8.33 -18.22
N ARG A 107 0.16 -9.07 -17.84
CA ARG A 107 -0.96 -8.50 -17.10
C ARG A 107 -0.60 -8.15 -15.66
N ALA A 108 0.04 -9.07 -14.92
CA ALA A 108 0.50 -8.80 -13.55
C ALA A 108 1.59 -7.70 -13.54
N GLU A 109 2.53 -7.76 -14.49
CA GLU A 109 3.58 -6.77 -14.65
C GLU A 109 3.01 -5.37 -14.95
N HIS A 110 2.03 -5.27 -15.84
CA HIS A 110 1.36 -4.00 -16.16
C HIS A 110 0.74 -3.37 -14.91
N TYR A 111 0.00 -4.13 -14.11
CA TYR A 111 -0.62 -3.60 -12.90
C TYR A 111 0.38 -3.27 -11.79
N VAL A 112 1.46 -4.01 -11.68
CA VAL A 112 2.60 -3.65 -10.82
C VAL A 112 3.19 -2.30 -11.28
N GLY A 113 3.26 -2.05 -12.59
CA GLY A 113 3.64 -0.75 -13.17
C GLY A 113 2.73 0.38 -12.72
N ILE A 114 1.41 0.22 -12.87
CA ILE A 114 0.39 1.19 -12.44
C ILE A 114 0.50 1.48 -10.93
N LEU A 115 0.63 0.43 -10.10
CA LEU A 115 0.77 0.59 -8.65
C LEU A 115 2.03 1.39 -8.29
N LYS A 116 3.17 1.07 -8.90
CA LYS A 116 4.43 1.81 -8.69
C LYS A 116 4.30 3.28 -9.06
N GLU A 117 3.68 3.58 -10.20
CA GLU A 117 3.47 4.95 -10.65
C GLU A 117 2.56 5.73 -9.67
N LYS A 118 1.45 5.12 -9.23
CA LYS A 118 0.55 5.72 -8.25
C LYS A 118 1.27 6.00 -6.93
N VAL A 119 2.03 5.05 -6.41
CA VAL A 119 2.84 5.22 -5.18
C VAL A 119 3.83 6.38 -5.34
N LEU A 120 4.56 6.43 -6.46
CA LEU A 120 5.50 7.52 -6.72
C LEU A 120 4.80 8.88 -6.81
N ARG A 121 3.64 8.95 -7.46
CA ARG A 121 2.84 10.18 -7.57
C ARG A 121 2.38 10.67 -6.19
N GLU A 122 1.82 9.79 -5.37
CA GLU A 122 1.36 10.14 -4.03
C GLU A 122 2.50 10.57 -3.11
N MET A 123 3.62 9.85 -3.13
CA MET A 123 4.78 10.22 -2.32
C MET A 123 5.41 11.55 -2.76
N LYS A 124 5.42 11.86 -4.06
CA LYS A 124 5.85 13.16 -4.57
C LYS A 124 4.90 14.28 -4.16
N ARG A 125 3.59 14.08 -4.37
CA ARG A 125 2.55 15.06 -4.04
C ARG A 125 2.60 15.48 -2.58
N THR A 126 2.81 14.53 -1.69
CA THR A 126 2.79 14.77 -0.23
C THR A 126 4.17 15.05 0.35
N LYS A 127 5.23 14.97 -0.45
CA LYS A 127 6.64 15.06 0.00
C LYS A 127 6.98 14.09 1.14
N SER A 128 6.30 12.93 1.19
CA SER A 128 6.53 11.94 2.23
C SER A 128 7.92 11.29 2.12
N PRO A 129 8.55 10.91 3.25
CA PRO A 129 9.85 10.25 3.25
C PRO A 129 9.87 8.95 2.45
N ARG A 130 10.96 8.71 1.70
CA ARG A 130 11.10 7.50 0.88
C ARG A 130 10.96 6.20 1.66
N LYS A 131 11.41 6.16 2.90
CA LYS A 131 11.34 4.97 3.74
C LYS A 131 9.93 4.56 4.18
N LEU A 132 8.92 5.39 3.90
CA LEU A 132 7.50 5.08 4.14
C LEU A 132 6.81 4.46 2.93
N TRP A 133 7.57 4.12 1.89
CA TRP A 133 7.04 3.60 0.63
C TRP A 133 6.13 2.37 0.81
N ASP A 134 6.42 1.52 1.79
CA ASP A 134 5.64 0.33 2.07
C ASP A 134 4.24 0.62 2.63
N TYR A 135 4.08 1.61 3.50
CA TYR A 135 2.76 2.09 3.91
C TYR A 135 2.00 2.72 2.74
N CYS A 136 2.71 3.47 1.87
CA CYS A 136 2.09 4.07 0.70
C CYS A 136 1.59 3.02 -0.30
N VAL A 137 2.31 1.91 -0.48
CA VAL A 137 1.86 0.77 -1.29
C VAL A 137 0.56 0.20 -0.74
N GLU A 138 0.47 -0.06 0.55
CA GLU A 138 -0.75 -0.58 1.19
C GLU A 138 -1.93 0.37 1.00
N TRP A 139 -1.72 1.66 1.24
CA TRP A 139 -2.75 2.68 1.04
C TRP A 139 -3.21 2.75 -0.43
N CYS A 140 -2.28 2.85 -1.38
CA CYS A 140 -2.60 2.90 -2.81
C CYS A 140 -3.35 1.65 -3.28
N THR A 141 -2.97 0.48 -2.80
CA THR A 141 -3.62 -0.79 -3.15
C THR A 141 -5.08 -0.81 -2.68
N LYS A 142 -5.35 -0.35 -1.45
CA LYS A 142 -6.71 -0.23 -0.91
C LYS A 142 -7.54 0.76 -1.72
N VAL A 143 -6.99 1.94 -2.02
CA VAL A 143 -7.67 2.94 -2.83
C VAL A 143 -8.04 2.36 -4.19
N LEU A 144 -7.08 1.74 -4.91
CA LEU A 144 -7.32 1.14 -6.22
C LEU A 144 -8.41 0.07 -6.20
N SER A 145 -8.45 -0.76 -5.15
CA SER A 145 -9.43 -1.83 -5.01
C SER A 145 -10.82 -1.36 -4.57
N SER A 146 -10.90 -0.14 -4.00
CA SER A 146 -12.14 0.43 -3.45
C SER A 146 -12.79 1.48 -4.37
N ILE A 147 -12.15 1.88 -5.46
CA ILE A 147 -12.72 2.79 -6.44
C ILE A 147 -13.68 2.02 -7.34
N ALA A 148 -14.85 2.60 -7.60
CA ALA A 148 -15.77 2.11 -8.62
C ALA A 148 -15.19 2.38 -10.01
N HIS A 149 -15.35 1.44 -10.92
CA HIS A 149 -14.89 1.55 -12.30
C HIS A 149 -16.06 1.43 -13.26
N GLU A 150 -16.10 2.29 -14.26
CA GLU A 150 -17.10 2.26 -15.34
C GLU A 150 -16.88 1.10 -16.35
N HIS A 151 -16.05 0.13 -15.98
CA HIS A 151 -15.81 -1.00 -16.85
C HIS A 151 -17.07 -1.87 -16.96
N TYR A 152 -17.51 -2.21 -18.18
CA TYR A 152 -18.75 -2.95 -18.44
C TYR A 152 -18.90 -4.26 -17.65
N GLN A 153 -17.80 -4.93 -17.27
CA GLN A 153 -17.81 -6.14 -16.47
C GLN A 153 -18.06 -5.89 -14.98
N LEU A 154 -17.93 -4.66 -14.52
CA LEU A 154 -18.06 -4.28 -13.11
C LEU A 154 -19.39 -3.64 -12.79
N ASP A 155 -20.13 -3.17 -13.82
CA ASP A 155 -21.45 -2.56 -13.67
C ASP A 155 -21.48 -1.47 -12.56
N GLY A 156 -20.48 -0.60 -12.56
CA GLY A 156 -20.32 0.46 -11.56
C GLY A 156 -19.89 0.00 -10.16
N MET A 157 -19.69 -1.29 -9.95
CA MET A 157 -19.22 -1.83 -8.66
C MET A 157 -17.72 -1.59 -8.44
N THR A 158 -17.30 -1.58 -7.18
CA THR A 158 -15.88 -1.62 -6.84
C THR A 158 -15.31 -3.01 -7.13
N LEU A 159 -14.00 -3.08 -7.34
CA LEU A 159 -13.29 -4.35 -7.55
C LEU A 159 -13.44 -5.28 -6.34
N LYS A 160 -13.43 -4.74 -5.14
CA LYS A 160 -13.62 -5.49 -3.89
C LYS A 160 -15.04 -6.03 -3.79
N THR A 161 -16.07 -5.23 -4.08
CA THR A 161 -17.47 -5.68 -4.10
C THR A 161 -17.66 -6.82 -5.10
N LYS A 162 -17.06 -6.74 -6.28
CA LYS A 162 -17.14 -7.81 -7.29
C LYS A 162 -16.48 -9.12 -6.81
N LEU A 163 -15.41 -9.02 -6.05
CA LEU A 163 -14.71 -10.20 -5.51
C LEU A 163 -15.47 -10.85 -4.35
N THR A 164 -15.97 -10.04 -3.41
CA THR A 164 -16.49 -10.51 -2.13
C THR A 164 -18.02 -10.63 -2.10
N GLY A 165 -18.73 -9.97 -3.05
CA GLY A 165 -20.19 -9.83 -3.03
C GLY A 165 -20.70 -8.85 -1.96
N GLN A 166 -19.80 -8.22 -1.18
CA GLN A 166 -20.17 -7.30 -0.11
C GLN A 166 -19.83 -5.86 -0.48
N PRO A 167 -20.67 -4.88 -0.15
CA PRO A 167 -20.37 -3.47 -0.33
C PRO A 167 -19.05 -3.11 0.33
N THR A 168 -18.21 -2.33 -0.36
CA THR A 168 -16.93 -1.88 0.18
C THR A 168 -17.17 -0.67 1.08
N ASP A 169 -16.77 -0.78 2.35
CA ASP A 169 -16.69 0.38 3.24
C ASP A 169 -15.44 1.20 2.92
N ILE A 170 -15.66 2.42 2.44
CA ILE A 170 -14.62 3.39 2.08
C ILE A 170 -14.47 4.52 3.10
N SER A 171 -15.23 4.51 4.19
CA SER A 171 -15.26 5.59 5.19
C SER A 171 -13.86 5.99 5.65
N ASN A 172 -13.04 5.02 6.01
CA ASN A 172 -11.66 5.28 6.46
C ASN A 172 -10.75 5.86 5.37
N LEU A 173 -10.98 5.51 4.09
CA LEU A 173 -10.19 6.03 2.96
C LEU A 173 -10.64 7.43 2.56
N TYR A 174 -11.93 7.74 2.75
CA TYR A 174 -12.49 9.05 2.49
C TYR A 174 -12.11 10.06 3.56
N GLU A 175 -12.08 9.62 4.82
CA GLU A 175 -11.81 10.49 5.95
C GLU A 175 -10.36 10.97 5.97
N PHE A 176 -9.38 10.10 5.73
CA PHE A 176 -7.95 10.44 5.82
C PHE A 176 -7.18 10.08 4.55
N GLY A 177 -6.55 11.10 3.94
CA GLY A 177 -5.66 10.93 2.80
C GLY A 177 -4.26 10.42 3.20
N TRP A 178 -3.50 9.96 2.20
CA TRP A 178 -2.11 9.59 2.40
C TRP A 178 -1.27 10.78 2.88
N TYR A 179 -0.55 10.58 3.99
CA TYR A 179 0.36 11.55 4.60
C TYR A 179 -0.31 12.87 4.98
N GLU A 180 -1.62 12.84 5.24
CA GLU A 180 -2.39 13.99 5.68
C GLU A 180 -2.08 14.36 7.12
N TRP A 181 -2.15 15.65 7.46
CA TRP A 181 -2.00 16.12 8.82
C TRP A 181 -3.20 15.73 9.67
N VAL A 182 -2.92 15.17 10.84
CA VAL A 182 -3.93 14.77 11.82
C VAL A 182 -3.55 15.20 13.22
N GLN A 183 -4.55 15.49 14.03
CA GLN A 183 -4.42 15.53 15.48
C GLN A 183 -4.85 14.16 16.04
N PHE A 184 -4.06 13.58 16.91
CA PHE A 184 -4.35 12.31 17.53
C PHE A 184 -4.18 12.36 19.04
N ARG A 185 -4.90 11.49 19.77
CA ARG A 185 -4.83 11.41 21.24
C ARG A 185 -4.04 10.20 21.68
N TYR A 186 -3.24 10.43 22.72
CA TYR A 186 -2.58 9.38 23.49
C TYR A 186 -3.29 9.21 24.82
N ASP A 187 -3.73 8.00 25.12
CA ASP A 187 -4.46 7.69 26.37
C ASP A 187 -3.58 7.75 27.63
N ASN A 188 -2.25 7.80 27.48
CA ASN A 188 -1.29 7.70 28.58
C ASN A 188 -0.73 9.06 29.05
N ASN A 189 -1.17 10.17 28.46
CA ASN A 189 -0.69 11.49 28.90
C ASN A 189 -1.45 11.93 30.15
N GLN A 190 -0.67 12.25 31.20
CA GLN A 190 -1.19 12.81 32.44
C GLN A 190 -1.09 14.34 32.40
N PHE A 191 -2.05 15.01 33.03
CA PHE A 191 -1.96 16.44 33.27
C PHE A 191 -0.61 16.81 33.93
N PRO A 192 0.11 17.86 33.50
CA PRO A 192 -0.31 18.93 32.57
C PRO A 192 0.03 18.71 31.08
N GLU A 193 0.47 17.54 30.67
CA GLU A 193 0.85 17.28 29.28
C GLU A 193 -0.36 17.35 28.32
N PRO A 194 -0.20 17.92 27.10
CA PRO A 194 -1.28 17.98 26.14
C PRO A 194 -1.72 16.59 25.71
N HIS A 195 -3.02 16.37 25.62
CA HIS A 195 -3.60 15.11 25.17
C HIS A 195 -3.63 14.97 23.64
N GLU A 196 -3.60 16.08 22.91
CA GLU A 196 -3.61 16.10 21.44
C GLU A 196 -2.21 16.34 20.90
N HIS A 197 -1.83 15.55 19.91
CA HIS A 197 -0.53 15.61 19.27
C HIS A 197 -0.66 15.67 17.77
N LEU A 198 0.23 16.42 17.14
CA LEU A 198 0.32 16.50 15.68
C LEU A 198 0.96 15.24 15.10
N GLY A 199 0.42 14.73 14.00
CA GLY A 199 0.94 13.56 13.30
C GLY A 199 0.63 13.54 11.81
N ARG A 200 1.15 12.52 11.13
CA ARG A 200 0.90 12.22 9.73
C ARG A 200 0.17 10.89 9.61
N CYS A 201 -1.00 10.86 8.95
CA CYS A 201 -1.74 9.65 8.68
C CYS A 201 -1.06 8.84 7.56
N LEU A 202 -0.83 7.54 7.78
CA LEU A 202 -0.20 6.63 6.82
C LEU A 202 -1.17 5.55 6.31
N GLY A 203 -2.46 5.70 6.60
CA GLY A 203 -3.50 4.77 6.19
C GLY A 203 -3.90 3.78 7.28
N GLN A 204 -4.82 2.90 6.94
CA GLN A 204 -5.49 2.00 7.85
C GLN A 204 -4.56 0.94 8.46
N ALA A 205 -4.67 0.72 9.77
CA ALA A 205 -3.93 -0.29 10.53
C ALA A 205 -4.79 -1.55 10.76
N GLU A 206 -4.90 -2.40 9.71
CA GLU A 206 -5.83 -3.56 9.74
C GLU A 206 -5.47 -4.62 10.79
N HIS A 207 -4.18 -4.80 11.09
CA HIS A 207 -3.70 -5.90 11.93
C HIS A 207 -2.99 -5.44 13.19
N ALA A 208 -3.18 -4.18 13.55
CA ALA A 208 -2.53 -3.61 14.73
C ALA A 208 -3.46 -2.59 15.41
N GLY A 209 -3.38 -2.53 16.72
CA GLY A 209 -4.21 -1.64 17.52
C GLY A 209 -5.65 -2.13 17.69
N LYS A 210 -6.55 -1.19 17.94
CA LYS A 210 -7.99 -1.43 18.08
C LYS A 210 -8.66 -1.42 16.70
N VAL A 211 -9.91 -1.86 16.64
CA VAL A 211 -10.73 -1.80 15.41
C VAL A 211 -10.76 -0.36 14.88
N MET A 212 -10.69 -0.20 13.57
CA MET A 212 -10.68 1.10 12.86
C MET A 212 -9.47 2.00 13.18
N SER A 213 -8.35 1.44 13.66
CA SER A 213 -7.13 2.22 13.87
C SER A 213 -6.49 2.64 12.55
N GLN A 214 -5.82 3.81 12.58
CA GLN A 214 -4.98 4.31 11.49
C GLN A 214 -3.51 4.27 11.92
N TRP A 215 -2.61 4.01 10.98
CA TRP A 215 -1.20 4.24 11.19
C TRP A 215 -0.92 5.73 11.24
N VAL A 216 -0.40 6.22 12.35
CA VAL A 216 -0.04 7.63 12.54
C VAL A 216 1.43 7.72 12.89
N MET A 217 2.16 8.55 12.16
CA MET A 217 3.54 8.89 12.46
C MET A 217 3.59 10.13 13.33
N ASN A 218 4.22 10.05 14.48
CA ASN A 218 4.43 11.18 15.41
C ASN A 218 5.69 12.01 15.06
N LYS A 219 5.89 13.13 15.76
CA LYS A 219 7.05 14.03 15.59
C LYS A 219 8.42 13.35 15.76
N ASN A 220 8.46 12.23 16.47
CA ASN A 220 9.69 11.44 16.66
C ASN A 220 9.93 10.44 15.52
N GLY A 221 9.04 10.37 14.53
CA GLY A 221 9.10 9.41 13.43
C GLY A 221 8.66 8.00 13.81
N ASN A 222 8.10 7.79 15.01
CA ASN A 222 7.49 6.51 15.38
C ASN A 222 6.12 6.38 14.75
N VAL A 223 5.82 5.21 14.24
CA VAL A 223 4.51 4.90 13.65
C VAL A 223 3.72 4.02 14.60
N LEU A 224 2.51 4.45 14.91
CA LEU A 224 1.66 3.87 15.93
C LEU A 224 0.25 3.66 15.39
N PRO A 225 -0.45 2.57 15.81
CA PRO A 225 -1.86 2.38 15.48
C PRO A 225 -2.73 3.23 16.42
N ILE A 226 -3.40 4.24 15.90
CA ILE A 226 -4.22 5.19 16.66
C ILE A 226 -5.67 5.08 16.20
N GLN A 227 -6.61 5.01 17.15
CA GLN A 227 -8.03 4.97 16.89
C GLN A 227 -8.65 6.38 16.91
N THR A 228 -8.26 7.21 17.88
CA THR A 228 -8.82 8.56 18.06
C THR A 228 -7.95 9.59 17.37
N LEU A 229 -8.36 9.99 16.19
CA LEU A 229 -7.69 11.03 15.39
C LEU A 229 -8.73 11.87 14.66
N ARG A 230 -8.35 13.10 14.30
CA ARG A 230 -9.16 14.03 13.50
C ARG A 230 -8.29 14.79 12.52
N LYS A 231 -8.88 15.30 11.45
CA LYS A 231 -8.20 16.26 10.56
C LYS A 231 -7.93 17.57 11.30
N LEU A 232 -6.94 18.30 10.84
CA LEU A 232 -6.77 19.68 11.23
C LEU A 232 -7.91 20.50 10.61
N ARG A 233 -8.45 21.43 11.39
CA ARG A 233 -9.43 22.40 10.93
C ARG A 233 -8.75 23.48 10.09
N ASP A 234 -9.54 24.20 9.29
CA ASP A 234 -9.01 25.24 8.40
C ASP A 234 -8.32 26.37 9.18
N ASP A 235 -8.85 26.75 10.35
CA ASP A 235 -8.24 27.72 11.25
C ASP A 235 -6.90 27.24 11.81
N GLU A 236 -6.79 25.96 12.14
CA GLU A 236 -5.54 25.32 12.59
C GLU A 236 -4.51 25.24 11.45
N LEU A 237 -4.97 25.02 10.21
CA LEU A 237 -4.10 25.00 9.04
C LEU A 237 -3.49 26.35 8.70
N LEU A 238 -4.20 27.45 8.97
CA LEU A 238 -3.77 28.81 8.67
C LEU A 238 -3.05 29.49 9.84
N CYS A 239 -3.10 28.95 11.04
CA CYS A 239 -2.46 29.53 12.22
C CYS A 239 -0.92 29.50 12.08
N LYS A 240 -0.27 30.66 12.26
CA LYS A 240 1.19 30.80 12.10
C LYS A 240 1.99 29.89 13.04
N LEU A 241 1.53 29.68 14.28
CA LEU A 241 2.18 28.78 15.24
C LEU A 241 2.11 27.34 14.76
N ASN A 242 0.95 26.89 14.26
CA ASN A 242 0.77 25.56 13.75
C ASN A 242 1.52 25.32 12.43
N ILE A 243 1.69 26.37 11.60
CA ILE A 243 2.54 26.28 10.41
C ILE A 243 3.98 25.99 10.81
N LYS A 244 4.53 26.75 11.77
CA LYS A 244 5.89 26.54 12.27
C LYS A 244 6.05 25.15 12.90
N GLU A 245 5.09 24.69 13.69
CA GLU A 245 5.13 23.34 14.27
C GLU A 245 5.17 22.24 13.20
N ARG A 246 4.41 22.40 12.11
CA ARG A 246 4.42 21.47 10.96
C ARG A 246 5.75 21.50 10.21
N GLU A 247 6.35 22.66 10.02
CA GLU A 247 7.67 22.81 9.41
C GLU A 247 8.74 22.13 10.26
N ASP A 248 8.75 22.38 11.57
CA ASP A 248 9.67 21.73 12.52
C ASP A 248 9.48 20.22 12.55
N PHE A 249 8.23 19.75 12.50
CA PHE A 249 7.89 18.32 12.39
C PHE A 249 8.50 17.73 11.12
N ASP A 250 8.22 18.30 9.95
CA ASP A 250 8.70 17.77 8.66
C ASP A 250 10.24 17.82 8.58
N ALA A 251 10.88 18.87 9.09
CA ALA A 251 12.34 18.97 9.18
C ALA A 251 12.93 17.86 10.07
N ASN A 252 12.31 17.58 11.22
CA ASN A 252 12.74 16.51 12.11
C ASN A 252 12.57 15.13 11.46
N ILE A 253 11.45 14.90 10.78
CA ILE A 253 11.20 13.64 10.07
C ILE A 253 12.21 13.45 8.93
N GLN A 254 12.51 14.46 8.13
CA GLN A 254 13.51 14.38 7.07
C GLN A 254 14.88 14.01 7.62
N ARG A 255 15.27 14.56 8.74
CA ARG A 255 16.54 14.25 9.41
C ARG A 255 16.59 12.78 9.86
N ARG A 256 15.50 12.26 10.43
CA ARG A 256 15.44 10.90 10.98
C ARG A 256 15.16 9.80 9.95
N ARG A 257 14.33 10.08 8.96
CA ARG A 257 13.80 9.08 8.00
C ARG A 257 14.31 9.27 6.58
N GLY A 258 15.08 10.32 6.33
CA GLY A 258 15.62 10.65 5.02
C GLY A 258 14.69 11.53 4.19
N THR A 259 15.22 12.03 3.08
CA THR A 259 14.54 12.97 2.20
C THR A 259 13.35 12.35 1.48
N SER A 260 12.41 13.20 1.06
CA SER A 260 11.31 12.87 0.17
C SER A 260 11.78 12.40 -1.22
N VAL A 261 10.87 11.89 -2.02
CA VAL A 261 11.11 11.58 -3.44
C VAL A 261 11.35 12.91 -4.16
N SER A 262 12.55 13.10 -4.74
CA SER A 262 12.86 14.27 -5.54
C SER A 262 11.94 14.32 -6.76
N PRO A 263 11.48 15.51 -7.22
CA PRO A 263 10.82 15.63 -8.50
C PRO A 263 11.75 15.09 -9.61
N PRO A 264 11.20 14.58 -10.72
CA PRO A 264 12.04 14.29 -11.88
C PRO A 264 12.76 15.58 -12.25
N LYS A 265 14.02 15.48 -12.65
CA LYS A 265 14.68 16.59 -13.32
C LYS A 265 13.77 16.94 -14.49
N GLU A 266 13.30 18.17 -14.54
CA GLU A 266 12.60 18.67 -15.70
C GLU A 266 13.50 18.40 -16.89
N HIS A 267 13.02 17.61 -17.85
CA HIS A 267 13.61 17.59 -19.16
C HIS A 267 13.44 19.01 -19.67
N VAL A 268 14.52 19.75 -19.76
CA VAL A 268 14.57 21.00 -20.51
C VAL A 268 14.02 20.62 -21.89
N SER A 269 12.82 21.10 -22.18
CA SER A 269 12.26 21.02 -23.50
C SER A 269 13.25 21.71 -24.43
N VAL A 270 13.91 20.95 -25.27
CA VAL A 270 14.68 21.50 -26.39
C VAL A 270 13.63 22.22 -27.22
N GLU A 271 13.66 23.56 -27.20
CA GLU A 271 12.90 24.39 -28.12
C GLU A 271 13.31 23.96 -29.53
N VAL A 272 12.42 23.30 -30.23
CA VAL A 272 12.55 23.02 -31.64
C VAL A 272 12.24 24.35 -32.32
N GLU A 273 13.28 25.03 -32.82
CA GLU A 273 13.10 26.18 -33.68
C GLU A 273 12.24 25.78 -34.88
N PRO A 274 11.20 26.55 -35.24
CA PRO A 274 10.41 26.27 -36.43
C PRO A 274 11.27 26.49 -37.66
N VAL A 275 11.46 25.42 -38.42
CA VAL A 275 12.01 25.51 -39.79
C VAL A 275 10.92 26.12 -40.65
N TYR A 276 11.11 27.37 -41.06
CA TYR A 276 10.33 27.99 -42.13
C TYR A 276 10.90 27.55 -43.46
N GLU A 277 10.13 26.80 -44.25
CA GLU A 277 10.24 26.74 -45.72
C GLU A 277 9.25 27.69 -46.36
#